data_4bc3417fc9f4383e042300e102be77c6
#
_entry.id   4bc3417fc9f4383e042300e102be77c6
#
_cell.length_a   1.000
_cell.length_b   1.000
_cell.length_c   1.000
_cell.angle_alpha   90.00
_cell.angle_beta   90.00
_cell.angle_gamma   90.00
#
_symmetry.space_group_name_H-M   'P 1'
#
loop_
_entity.id
_entity.type
_entity.pdbx_description
1 polymer ?
#
loop_
_entity_poly.entity_id
_entity_poly.type
_entity_poly.pdbx_seq_one_letter_code
_entity_poly.pdbx_strand_id
1 'polypeptide(L)'
;MNVIDDNFGEVFDFYENRGYGYRIGIGANPALIVIDFSCGFTRGSNDFPGGNFSEAIAATNQLLNVVRGRFPVFFTTIAYDDPEEEGGWWAKKVPWLLCLEKLADAVKIDPVLGWHPDDILIEKRFPSSFHGTNLDALLQKENVDTLLITGCTTSVCVRATAVDAMQHGYRAIVV
;
A
#
# COMPACT_ATOMS: atom_id res chain seq x y z
N MET A 1 -29.22 -7.32 -0.73
CA MET A 1 -28.95 -8.76 -0.87
C MET A 1 -27.56 -8.86 -1.46
N ASN A 2 -26.56 -9.09 -0.62
CA ASN A 2 -25.14 -9.11 -1.03
C ASN A 2 -24.85 -10.43 -1.74
N VAL A 3 -24.78 -10.39 -3.07
CA VAL A 3 -24.45 -11.54 -3.94
C VAL A 3 -22.97 -11.97 -3.83
N ILE A 4 -22.18 -11.27 -3.00
CA ILE A 4 -20.73 -11.49 -2.88
C ILE A 4 -20.38 -12.51 -1.79
N ASP A 5 -21.22 -12.72 -0.77
CA ASP A 5 -20.87 -13.54 0.40
C ASP A 5 -20.97 -15.07 0.18
N ASP A 6 -21.87 -15.53 -0.69
CA ASP A 6 -22.12 -16.99 -0.82
C ASP A 6 -21.07 -17.72 -1.70
N ASN A 7 -20.34 -17.00 -2.57
CA ASN A 7 -19.35 -17.63 -3.46
C ASN A 7 -17.91 -17.64 -2.94
N PHE A 8 -17.57 -16.81 -1.94
CA PHE A 8 -16.18 -16.73 -1.45
C PHE A 8 -15.76 -17.98 -0.64
N GLY A 9 -16.69 -18.57 0.11
CA GLY A 9 -16.42 -19.81 0.86
C GLY A 9 -16.07 -20.98 -0.06
N GLU A 10 -16.87 -21.20 -1.10
CA GLU A 10 -16.65 -22.30 -2.06
C GLU A 10 -15.34 -22.11 -2.86
N VAL A 11 -15.01 -20.87 -3.24
CA VAL A 11 -13.76 -20.56 -3.93
C VAL A 11 -12.56 -20.76 -3.01
N PHE A 12 -12.67 -20.37 -1.73
CA PHE A 12 -11.61 -20.56 -0.74
C PHE A 12 -11.35 -22.03 -0.49
N ASP A 13 -12.39 -22.83 -0.24
CA ASP A 13 -12.33 -24.27 -0.06
C ASP A 13 -11.75 -24.98 -1.29
N PHE A 14 -12.10 -24.51 -2.51
CA PHE A 14 -11.53 -25.02 -3.73
C PHE A 14 -10.01 -24.87 -3.81
N TYR A 15 -9.49 -23.73 -3.38
CA TYR A 15 -8.04 -23.46 -3.37
C TYR A 15 -7.34 -24.20 -2.22
N GLU A 16 -7.87 -24.19 -1.01
CA GLU A 16 -7.28 -24.90 0.13
C GLU A 16 -7.17 -26.40 -0.13
N ASN A 17 -8.22 -27.03 -0.66
CA ASN A 17 -8.23 -28.46 -1.01
C ASN A 17 -7.21 -28.85 -2.08
N ARG A 18 -6.61 -27.86 -2.77
CA ARG A 18 -5.54 -28.05 -3.78
C ARG A 18 -4.17 -27.61 -3.30
N GLY A 19 -4.03 -27.31 -2.02
CA GLY A 19 -2.74 -26.94 -1.44
C GLY A 19 -2.33 -25.48 -1.66
N TYR A 20 -3.27 -24.60 -2.03
CA TYR A 20 -3.04 -23.16 -2.07
C TYR A 20 -3.45 -22.51 -0.74
N GLY A 21 -2.87 -21.36 -0.42
CA GLY A 21 -3.31 -20.56 0.73
C GLY A 21 -2.75 -20.96 2.08
N TYR A 22 -1.65 -21.72 2.14
CA TYR A 22 -0.99 -22.02 3.40
C TYR A 22 -0.55 -20.75 4.12
N ARG A 23 -0.86 -20.69 5.42
CA ARG A 23 -0.41 -19.61 6.30
C ARG A 23 1.06 -19.81 6.65
N ILE A 24 1.90 -18.86 6.24
CA ILE A 24 3.35 -18.90 6.50
C ILE A 24 3.77 -18.15 7.77
N GLY A 25 2.82 -17.50 8.45
CA GLY A 25 3.04 -16.77 9.71
C GLY A 25 3.88 -15.49 9.53
N ILE A 26 4.09 -14.81 10.66
CA ILE A 26 4.95 -13.64 10.77
C ILE A 26 6.37 -14.12 11.08
N GLY A 27 7.38 -13.56 10.42
CA GLY A 27 8.79 -13.83 10.69
C GLY A 27 9.32 -13.10 11.93
N ALA A 28 10.62 -13.00 12.05
CA ALA A 28 11.27 -12.40 13.22
C ALA A 28 11.39 -10.86 13.10
N ASN A 29 11.52 -10.35 11.88
CA ASN A 29 11.79 -8.93 11.61
C ASN A 29 10.74 -8.34 10.65
N PRO A 30 9.50 -8.10 11.11
CA PRO A 30 8.47 -7.47 10.29
C PRO A 30 8.73 -5.98 10.09
N ALA A 31 8.21 -5.44 8.99
CA ALA A 31 8.03 -4.01 8.76
C ALA A 31 6.58 -3.70 8.43
N LEU A 32 6.12 -2.50 8.71
CA LEU A 32 4.82 -2.01 8.28
C LEU A 32 4.99 -1.09 7.07
N ILE A 33 4.19 -1.31 6.03
CA ILE A 33 4.06 -0.38 4.91
C ILE A 33 2.61 0.11 4.80
N VAL A 34 2.44 1.42 4.80
CA VAL A 34 1.16 2.13 4.64
C VAL A 34 1.10 2.69 3.23
N ILE A 35 0.27 2.09 2.39
CA ILE A 35 0.23 2.37 0.96
C ILE A 35 -0.81 3.46 0.67
N ASP A 36 -0.34 4.57 0.07
CA ASP A 36 -1.10 5.61 -0.61
C ASP A 36 -2.28 6.22 0.17
N PHE A 37 -2.25 6.22 1.49
CA PHE A 37 -3.17 7.04 2.27
C PHE A 37 -2.74 8.51 2.23
N SER A 38 -2.65 9.05 1.02
CA SER A 38 -2.41 10.47 0.76
C SER A 38 -3.73 11.25 0.67
N CYS A 39 -3.67 12.57 0.82
CA CYS A 39 -4.86 13.43 0.83
C CYS A 39 -5.72 13.28 -0.43
N GLY A 40 -5.12 13.06 -1.60
CA GLY A 40 -5.86 12.80 -2.83
C GLY A 40 -6.76 11.58 -2.70
N PHE A 41 -6.22 10.45 -2.23
CA PHE A 41 -6.97 9.21 -2.09
C PHE A 41 -8.00 9.27 -0.94
N THR A 42 -7.65 9.87 0.18
CA THR A 42 -8.47 9.82 1.40
C THR A 42 -9.54 10.90 1.48
N ARG A 43 -9.30 12.08 0.90
CA ARG A 43 -10.19 13.23 0.99
C ARG A 43 -10.89 13.53 -0.31
N GLY A 44 -10.24 13.19 -1.42
CA GLY A 44 -10.70 13.55 -2.76
C GLY A 44 -10.59 15.06 -3.04
N SER A 45 -10.90 15.40 -4.27
CA SER A 45 -11.06 16.77 -4.76
C SER A 45 -11.93 16.76 -6.01
N ASN A 46 -12.14 17.91 -6.64
CA ASN A 46 -12.84 17.96 -7.93
C ASN A 46 -12.13 17.16 -9.02
N ASP A 47 -10.81 17.06 -8.94
CA ASP A 47 -9.96 16.38 -9.94
C ASP A 47 -9.63 14.94 -9.54
N PHE A 48 -9.87 14.57 -8.30
CA PHE A 48 -9.57 13.25 -7.75
C PHE A 48 -10.75 12.71 -6.92
N PRO A 49 -11.33 11.55 -7.27
CA PRO A 49 -12.59 11.11 -6.67
C PRO A 49 -12.51 10.80 -5.18
N GLY A 50 -11.29 10.46 -4.65
CA GLY A 50 -11.12 10.03 -3.27
C GLY A 50 -11.92 8.79 -2.91
N GLY A 51 -11.88 8.43 -1.62
CA GLY A 51 -12.65 7.32 -1.08
C GLY A 51 -12.90 7.47 0.42
N ASN A 52 -13.86 6.71 0.94
CA ASN A 52 -14.06 6.64 2.40
C ASN A 52 -13.17 5.54 2.99
N PHE A 53 -12.08 5.96 3.60
CA PHE A 53 -11.11 5.06 4.25
C PHE A 53 -11.05 5.23 5.77
N SER A 54 -12.06 5.84 6.39
CA SER A 54 -12.04 6.19 7.83
C SER A 54 -11.75 4.99 8.73
N GLU A 55 -12.38 3.85 8.48
CA GLU A 55 -12.19 2.63 9.25
C GLU A 55 -10.78 2.04 9.03
N ALA A 56 -10.32 1.98 7.78
CA ALA A 56 -8.99 1.49 7.43
C ALA A 56 -7.88 2.38 8.00
N ILE A 57 -8.07 3.71 7.99
CA ILE A 57 -7.16 4.67 8.62
C ILE A 57 -7.13 4.48 10.13
N ALA A 58 -8.29 4.29 10.78
CA ALA A 58 -8.35 4.05 12.22
C ALA A 58 -7.62 2.74 12.61
N ALA A 59 -7.83 1.66 11.86
CA ALA A 59 -7.12 0.39 12.05
C ALA A 59 -5.61 0.55 11.80
N THR A 60 -5.21 1.28 10.76
CA THR A 60 -3.81 1.56 10.46
C THR A 60 -3.14 2.34 11.61
N ASN A 61 -3.81 3.33 12.20
CA ASN A 61 -3.29 4.05 13.36
C ASN A 61 -3.09 3.15 14.58
N GLN A 62 -3.97 2.16 14.79
CA GLN A 62 -3.77 1.16 15.85
C GLN A 62 -2.51 0.32 15.59
N LEU A 63 -2.28 -0.11 14.34
CA LEU A 63 -1.06 -0.82 13.96
C LEU A 63 0.19 0.04 14.14
N LEU A 64 0.17 1.29 13.71
CA LEU A 64 1.27 2.24 13.89
C LEU A 64 1.68 2.39 15.36
N ASN A 65 0.70 2.44 16.27
CA ASN A 65 0.96 2.52 17.71
C ASN A 65 1.66 1.27 18.27
N VAL A 66 1.42 0.10 17.68
CA VAL A 66 2.04 -1.17 18.12
C VAL A 66 3.41 -1.39 17.51
N VAL A 67 3.58 -1.01 16.24
CA VAL A 67 4.77 -1.32 15.44
C VAL A 67 5.89 -0.31 15.68
N ARG A 68 5.55 0.97 15.83
CA ARG A 68 6.50 2.08 15.93
C ARG A 68 7.41 1.94 17.15
N GLY A 69 8.70 2.20 16.97
CA GLY A 69 9.74 1.99 17.98
C GLY A 69 10.19 0.54 18.17
N ARG A 70 9.59 -0.41 17.44
CA ARG A 70 9.98 -1.83 17.43
C ARG A 70 10.46 -2.28 16.06
N PHE A 71 9.78 -1.83 15.00
CA PHE A 71 10.01 -2.24 13.63
C PHE A 71 9.94 -1.04 12.69
N PRO A 72 10.59 -1.11 11.52
CA PRO A 72 10.55 -0.03 10.53
C PRO A 72 9.12 0.22 10.02
N VAL A 73 8.81 1.50 9.79
CA VAL A 73 7.55 1.95 9.21
C VAL A 73 7.81 2.70 7.92
N PHE A 74 7.15 2.26 6.86
CA PHE A 74 7.21 2.85 5.54
C PHE A 74 5.84 3.43 5.17
N PHE A 75 5.86 4.59 4.53
CA PHE A 75 4.69 5.15 3.88
C PHE A 75 4.97 5.28 2.39
N THR A 76 3.96 5.14 1.56
CA THR A 76 4.08 5.43 0.14
C THR A 76 3.11 6.52 -0.29
N THR A 77 3.50 7.23 -1.33
CA THR A 77 2.63 8.12 -2.08
C THR A 77 2.97 8.06 -3.56
N ILE A 78 1.97 8.22 -4.41
CA ILE A 78 2.21 8.41 -5.84
C ILE A 78 2.50 9.88 -6.06
N ALA A 79 3.67 10.18 -6.62
CA ALA A 79 4.09 11.54 -6.89
C ALA A 79 4.94 11.61 -8.17
N TYR A 80 4.65 12.58 -9.01
CA TYR A 80 5.35 12.82 -10.28
C TYR A 80 6.04 14.18 -10.27
N ASP A 81 7.22 14.25 -10.84
CA ASP A 81 7.84 15.53 -11.19
C ASP A 81 7.17 16.12 -12.45
N ASP A 82 6.88 15.28 -13.45
CA ASP A 82 6.04 15.57 -14.60
C ASP A 82 5.04 14.42 -14.82
N PRO A 83 3.75 14.60 -14.43
CA PRO A 83 2.75 13.54 -14.53
C PRO A 83 2.46 13.08 -15.97
N GLU A 84 2.58 13.97 -16.97
CA GLU A 84 2.32 13.62 -18.37
C GLU A 84 3.44 12.74 -18.94
N GLU A 85 4.69 13.03 -18.59
CA GLU A 85 5.85 12.28 -19.03
C GLU A 85 6.01 10.97 -18.23
N GLU A 86 5.99 11.06 -16.90
CA GLU A 86 6.31 9.95 -16.00
C GLU A 86 5.16 8.96 -15.80
N GLY A 87 3.90 9.41 -15.90
CA GLY A 87 2.71 8.58 -15.68
C GLY A 87 2.45 7.55 -16.79
N GLY A 88 3.05 7.73 -17.98
CA GLY A 88 3.03 6.79 -19.09
C GLY A 88 1.62 6.33 -19.49
N TRP A 89 1.50 5.04 -19.80
CA TRP A 89 0.21 4.44 -20.17
C TRP A 89 -0.78 4.38 -19.01
N TRP A 90 -0.30 4.35 -17.77
CA TRP A 90 -1.17 4.32 -16.60
C TRP A 90 -1.90 5.66 -16.42
N ALA A 91 -1.23 6.78 -16.51
CA ALA A 91 -1.88 8.10 -16.46
C ALA A 91 -2.85 8.31 -17.64
N LYS A 92 -2.53 7.79 -18.84
CA LYS A 92 -3.46 7.83 -19.98
C LYS A 92 -4.72 7.01 -19.74
N LYS A 93 -4.62 5.89 -19.04
CA LYS A 93 -5.76 5.06 -18.67
C LYS A 93 -6.54 5.61 -17.49
N VAL A 94 -5.88 6.32 -16.60
CA VAL A 94 -6.41 6.86 -15.34
C VAL A 94 -6.03 8.34 -15.23
N PRO A 95 -6.72 9.24 -16.00
CA PRO A 95 -6.28 10.64 -16.18
C PRO A 95 -6.20 11.45 -14.88
N TRP A 96 -6.95 11.10 -13.83
CA TRP A 96 -6.84 11.80 -12.56
C TRP A 96 -5.48 11.63 -11.86
N LEU A 97 -4.64 10.68 -12.28
CA LEU A 97 -3.26 10.61 -11.81
C LEU A 97 -2.44 11.86 -12.17
N LEU A 98 -2.86 12.61 -13.20
CA LEU A 98 -2.19 13.86 -13.59
C LEU A 98 -2.24 14.96 -12.52
N CYS A 99 -3.14 14.87 -11.53
CA CYS A 99 -3.16 15.82 -10.40
C CYS A 99 -2.17 15.46 -9.26
N LEU A 100 -1.44 14.36 -9.39
CA LEU A 100 -0.47 13.90 -8.39
C LEU A 100 0.94 14.45 -8.68
N GLU A 101 1.04 15.74 -8.99
CA GLU A 101 2.31 16.44 -9.05
C GLU A 101 2.95 16.51 -7.65
N LYS A 102 4.26 16.35 -7.57
CA LYS A 102 5.04 16.16 -6.34
C LYS A 102 4.82 17.22 -5.25
N LEU A 103 4.53 18.45 -5.63
CA LEU A 103 4.29 19.55 -4.69
C LEU A 103 2.80 19.76 -4.35
N ALA A 104 1.90 19.02 -4.98
CA ALA A 104 0.47 19.15 -4.73
C ALA A 104 0.09 18.63 -3.33
N ASP A 105 -0.98 19.20 -2.75
CA ASP A 105 -1.51 18.70 -1.48
C ASP A 105 -2.03 17.26 -1.59
N ALA A 106 -2.45 16.84 -2.77
CA ALA A 106 -2.97 15.50 -3.03
C ALA A 106 -1.96 14.38 -2.73
N VAL A 107 -0.66 14.63 -2.88
CA VAL A 107 0.40 13.63 -2.64
C VAL A 107 0.86 13.55 -1.18
N LYS A 108 0.48 14.52 -0.34
CA LYS A 108 0.85 14.51 1.07
C LYS A 108 0.12 13.40 1.82
N ILE A 109 0.82 12.72 2.73
CA ILE A 109 0.20 11.74 3.64
C ILE A 109 -0.93 12.43 4.41
N ASP A 110 -2.08 11.76 4.53
CA ASP A 110 -3.22 12.32 5.25
C ASP A 110 -2.86 12.60 6.71
N PRO A 111 -3.02 13.85 7.19
CA PRO A 111 -2.66 14.23 8.57
C PRO A 111 -3.39 13.44 9.66
N VAL A 112 -4.51 12.76 9.34
CA VAL A 112 -5.22 11.88 10.28
C VAL A 112 -4.43 10.61 10.58
N LEU A 113 -3.55 10.20 9.65
CA LEU A 113 -2.55 9.18 9.94
C LEU A 113 -1.46 9.77 10.84
N GLY A 114 -1.11 9.06 11.86
CA GLY A 114 -0.06 9.48 12.77
C GLY A 114 1.35 9.44 12.14
N TRP A 115 1.53 10.03 10.95
CA TRP A 115 2.83 10.17 10.28
C TRP A 115 3.86 10.81 11.21
N HIS A 116 5.07 10.25 11.26
CA HIS A 116 6.17 10.74 12.06
C HIS A 116 7.40 10.99 11.20
N PRO A 117 8.24 12.01 11.48
CA PRO A 117 9.45 12.29 10.69
C PRO A 117 10.47 11.15 10.62
N ASP A 118 10.44 10.21 11.57
CA ASP A 118 11.30 9.03 11.57
C ASP A 118 10.75 7.89 10.67
N ASP A 119 9.51 7.99 10.21
CA ASP A 119 8.94 7.05 9.24
C ASP A 119 9.57 7.29 7.85
N ILE A 120 9.72 6.24 7.08
CA ILE A 120 10.36 6.31 5.76
C ILE A 120 9.30 6.54 4.70
N LEU A 121 9.37 7.66 3.96
CA LEU A 121 8.50 7.94 2.83
C LEU A 121 9.12 7.42 1.52
N ILE A 122 8.34 6.65 0.78
CA ILE A 122 8.66 6.17 -0.56
C ILE A 122 7.74 6.88 -1.56
N GLU A 123 8.31 7.72 -2.40
CA GLU A 123 7.62 8.26 -3.56
C GLU A 123 7.69 7.25 -4.70
N LYS A 124 6.56 6.91 -5.28
CA LYS A 124 6.46 5.96 -6.38
C LYS A 124 5.64 6.52 -7.53
N ARG A 125 5.83 5.96 -8.72
CA ARG A 125 5.15 6.38 -9.95
C ARG A 125 4.13 5.36 -10.45
N PHE A 126 4.19 4.14 -9.95
CA PHE A 126 3.36 3.01 -10.40
C PHE A 126 2.71 2.28 -9.22
N PRO A 127 1.78 1.34 -9.46
CA PRO A 127 1.05 0.66 -8.39
C PRO A 127 1.93 0.01 -7.34
N SER A 128 2.90 -0.81 -7.76
CA SER A 128 3.77 -1.49 -6.81
C SER A 128 4.75 -0.53 -6.14
N SER A 129 4.90 -0.67 -4.84
CA SER A 129 5.88 0.09 -4.04
C SER A 129 7.33 -0.36 -4.29
N PHE A 130 7.54 -1.50 -4.94
CA PHE A 130 8.87 -1.96 -5.34
C PHE A 130 9.31 -1.43 -6.70
N HIS A 131 8.35 -1.22 -7.62
CA HIS A 131 8.67 -0.87 -8.99
C HIS A 131 9.25 0.55 -9.12
N GLY A 132 10.51 0.63 -9.54
CA GLY A 132 11.21 1.91 -9.76
C GLY A 132 11.51 2.69 -8.48
N THR A 133 11.53 2.02 -7.31
CA THR A 133 11.87 2.60 -6.01
C THR A 133 13.07 1.89 -5.37
N ASN A 134 13.52 2.39 -4.24
CA ASN A 134 14.56 1.78 -3.43
C ASN A 134 14.02 0.95 -2.25
N LEU A 135 12.72 0.61 -2.24
CA LEU A 135 12.08 -0.07 -1.11
C LEU A 135 12.79 -1.37 -0.74
N ASP A 136 13.10 -2.23 -1.73
CA ASP A 136 13.78 -3.51 -1.49
C ASP A 136 15.13 -3.31 -0.78
N ALA A 137 15.95 -2.37 -1.25
CA ALA A 137 17.24 -2.08 -0.63
C ALA A 137 17.09 -1.59 0.82
N LEU A 138 16.05 -0.80 1.12
CA LEU A 138 15.77 -0.34 2.47
C LEU A 138 15.30 -1.48 3.38
N LEU A 139 14.42 -2.35 2.88
CA LEU A 139 13.96 -3.52 3.63
C LEU A 139 15.12 -4.49 3.94
N GLN A 140 15.99 -4.73 2.97
CA GLN A 140 17.19 -5.57 3.14
C GLN A 140 18.16 -4.98 4.17
N LYS A 141 18.37 -3.66 4.13
CA LYS A 141 19.23 -2.96 5.12
C LYS A 141 18.73 -3.15 6.55
N GLU A 142 17.42 -3.15 6.74
CA GLU A 142 16.78 -3.36 8.06
C GLU A 142 16.58 -4.86 8.39
N ASN A 143 17.09 -5.79 7.56
CA ASN A 143 16.93 -7.24 7.68
C ASN A 143 15.47 -7.68 7.80
N VAL A 144 14.55 -7.00 7.12
CA VAL A 144 13.12 -7.32 7.11
C VAL A 144 12.88 -8.67 6.44
N ASP A 145 12.04 -9.50 7.03
CA ASP A 145 11.61 -10.80 6.48
C ASP A 145 10.11 -10.88 6.21
N THR A 146 9.35 -9.92 6.74
CA THR A 146 7.89 -9.88 6.66
C THR A 146 7.43 -8.45 6.40
N LEU A 147 6.54 -8.27 5.45
CA LEU A 147 5.93 -6.97 5.15
C LEU A 147 4.45 -7.01 5.50
N LEU A 148 4.07 -6.27 6.55
CA LEU A 148 2.69 -6.01 6.89
C LEU A 148 2.20 -4.86 6.01
N ILE A 149 1.18 -5.11 5.20
CA ILE A 149 0.74 -4.20 4.14
C ILE A 149 -0.66 -3.69 4.47
N THR A 150 -0.81 -2.39 4.63
CA THR A 150 -2.10 -1.70 4.75
C THR A 150 -2.18 -0.55 3.74
N GLY A 151 -3.33 0.06 3.58
CA GLY A 151 -3.49 1.21 2.69
C GLY A 151 -4.51 1.01 1.56
N CYS A 152 -4.37 1.78 0.51
CA CYS A 152 -5.28 1.77 -0.63
C CYS A 152 -4.54 1.78 -1.98
N THR A 153 -5.21 1.33 -3.07
CA THR A 153 -6.45 0.56 -3.06
C THR A 153 -6.13 -0.93 -3.14
N THR A 154 -6.95 -1.74 -2.47
CA THR A 154 -6.69 -3.19 -2.32
C THR A 154 -6.45 -3.88 -3.66
N SER A 155 -7.27 -3.61 -4.68
CA SER A 155 -7.19 -4.25 -5.99
C SER A 155 -6.05 -3.76 -6.89
N VAL A 156 -5.37 -2.66 -6.54
CA VAL A 156 -4.31 -2.03 -7.37
C VAL A 156 -3.00 -1.98 -6.61
N CYS A 157 -2.73 -0.93 -5.84
CA CYS A 157 -1.41 -0.69 -5.22
C CYS A 157 -1.07 -1.71 -4.13
N VAL A 158 -2.04 -2.04 -3.27
CA VAL A 158 -1.86 -3.05 -2.21
C VAL A 158 -1.58 -4.41 -2.84
N ARG A 159 -2.41 -4.85 -3.80
CA ARG A 159 -2.23 -6.10 -4.52
C ARG A 159 -0.88 -6.16 -5.24
N ALA A 160 -0.53 -5.13 -6.01
CA ALA A 160 0.73 -5.09 -6.75
C ALA A 160 1.94 -5.19 -5.81
N THR A 161 1.93 -4.44 -4.71
CA THR A 161 2.99 -4.48 -3.70
C THR A 161 3.07 -5.83 -3.00
N ALA A 162 1.94 -6.47 -2.67
CA ALA A 162 1.93 -7.79 -2.03
C ALA A 162 2.51 -8.89 -2.94
N VAL A 163 2.18 -8.84 -4.24
CA VAL A 163 2.75 -9.77 -5.24
C VAL A 163 4.25 -9.58 -5.37
N ASP A 164 4.71 -8.34 -5.50
CA ASP A 164 6.14 -8.07 -5.64
C ASP A 164 6.90 -8.38 -4.33
N ALA A 165 6.34 -8.08 -3.15
CA ALA A 165 6.93 -8.48 -1.87
C ALA A 165 7.21 -9.98 -1.82
N MET A 166 6.25 -10.80 -2.25
CA MET A 166 6.43 -12.25 -2.31
C MET A 166 7.54 -12.63 -3.31
N GLN A 167 7.60 -11.98 -4.47
CA GLN A 167 8.64 -12.24 -5.49
C GLN A 167 10.04 -11.84 -5.02
N HIS A 168 10.14 -10.82 -4.16
CA HIS A 168 11.38 -10.41 -3.50
C HIS A 168 11.75 -11.27 -2.27
N GLY A 169 10.92 -12.27 -1.91
CA GLY A 169 11.20 -13.21 -0.81
C GLY A 169 10.69 -12.78 0.55
N TYR A 170 9.84 -11.76 0.64
CA TYR A 170 9.19 -11.35 1.88
C TYR A 170 7.90 -12.12 2.13
N ARG A 171 7.60 -12.38 3.41
CA ARG A 171 6.25 -12.78 3.80
C ARG A 171 5.33 -11.58 3.67
N ALA A 172 4.47 -11.57 2.66
CA ALA A 172 3.50 -10.50 2.43
C ALA A 172 2.20 -10.80 3.20
N ILE A 173 1.84 -9.93 4.14
CA ILE A 173 0.63 -10.04 4.95
C ILE A 173 -0.18 -8.76 4.78
N VAL A 174 -1.32 -8.86 4.12
CA VAL A 174 -2.27 -7.75 3.98
C VAL A 174 -3.18 -7.73 5.21
N VAL A 175 -3.31 -6.57 5.84
CA VAL A 175 -4.02 -6.34 7.09
C VAL A 175 -5.10 -5.28 6.94
#